data_2963a7f56699dec28f0c00c3e1274b6f
#
_entry.id   2963a7f56699dec28f0c00c3e1274b6f
#
_cell.length_a   1.000
_cell.length_b   1.000
_cell.length_c   1.000
_cell.angle_alpha   90.00
_cell.angle_beta   90.00
_cell.angle_gamma   90.00
#
_symmetry.space_group_name_H-M   'P 1'
#
loop_
_entity.id
_entity.type
_entity.pdbx_description
1 polymer ?
#
loop_
_entity_poly.entity_id
_entity_poly.type
_entity_poly.pdbx_seq_one_letter_code
_entity_poly.pdbx_strand_id
1 'polypeptide(L)'
;MMNKWFECKVKYVKTMENGLEKPVTETYLVDALSFTEAEKRFLEEIRPFMSGEFEVTGIKPVKFSDVYYCDLDSADKWFKCKLAYITIDEKSGAEKKSSSYSLVQAGDLREAIKYLDENMKGTLGDYEIAAVTETLIMDVYPYKAEI
;
A
#
# COMPACT_ATOMS: atom_id res chain seq x y z
N MET A 1 5.39 10.82 -15.83
CA MET A 1 6.37 10.83 -14.75
C MET A 1 6.00 9.73 -13.73
N MET A 2 6.96 8.85 -13.45
CA MET A 2 6.69 7.74 -12.53
C MET A 2 6.88 8.21 -11.09
N ASN A 3 5.78 8.25 -10.35
CA ASN A 3 5.84 8.52 -8.92
C ASN A 3 6.37 7.28 -8.20
N LYS A 4 6.89 7.49 -7.00
CA LYS A 4 7.39 6.42 -6.14
C LYS A 4 6.50 6.31 -4.92
N TRP A 5 6.32 5.09 -4.44
CA TRP A 5 5.60 4.85 -3.20
C TRP A 5 6.58 4.80 -2.04
N PHE A 6 6.19 5.45 -0.95
CA PHE A 6 6.98 5.47 0.30
C PHE A 6 6.12 4.97 1.44
N GLU A 7 6.66 4.02 2.19
CA GLU A 7 6.03 3.55 3.43
C GLU A 7 6.51 4.46 4.55
N CYS A 8 5.57 5.15 5.19
CA CYS A 8 5.84 6.13 6.25
C CYS A 8 5.28 5.63 7.56
N LYS A 9 6.09 5.68 8.61
CA LYS A 9 5.68 5.26 9.95
C LYS A 9 5.66 6.44 10.90
N VAL A 10 4.61 6.51 11.71
CA VAL A 10 4.45 7.54 12.74
C VAL A 10 4.20 6.88 14.08
N LYS A 11 4.86 7.39 15.11
CA LYS A 11 4.68 6.94 16.49
C LYS A 11 4.07 8.08 17.31
N TYR A 12 3.03 7.75 18.06
CA TYR A 12 2.36 8.71 18.94
C TYR A 12 1.70 7.96 20.10
N VAL A 13 1.23 8.72 21.09
CA VAL A 13 0.53 8.14 22.24
C VAL A 13 -0.97 8.23 21.99
N LYS A 14 -1.62 7.08 22.01
CA LYS A 14 -3.06 6.98 21.79
C LYS A 14 -3.77 6.73 23.13
N THR A 15 -4.85 7.49 23.36
CA THR A 15 -5.72 7.26 24.51
C THR A 15 -6.72 6.14 24.16
N MET A 16 -6.67 5.06 24.93
CA MET A 16 -7.54 3.90 24.75
C MET A 16 -8.91 4.13 25.40
N GLU A 17 -9.90 3.30 25.07
CA GLU A 17 -11.26 3.41 25.60
C GLU A 17 -11.32 3.37 27.14
N ASN A 18 -10.40 2.64 27.77
CA ASN A 18 -10.30 2.57 29.23
C ASN A 18 -9.58 3.75 29.88
N GLY A 19 -9.23 4.78 29.09
CA GLY A 19 -8.52 5.96 29.55
C GLY A 19 -7.01 5.81 29.67
N LEU A 20 -6.48 4.62 29.45
CA LEU A 20 -5.04 4.38 29.47
C LEU A 20 -4.39 4.91 28.19
N GLU A 21 -3.20 5.48 28.33
CA GLU A 21 -2.40 5.94 27.21
C GLU A 21 -1.44 4.83 26.77
N LYS A 22 -1.34 4.62 25.47
CA LYS A 22 -0.47 3.59 24.90
C LYS A 22 0.28 4.14 23.69
N PRO A 23 1.60 3.94 23.61
CA PRO A 23 2.35 4.27 22.41
C PRO A 23 1.96 3.32 21.27
N VAL A 24 1.68 3.87 20.10
CA VAL A 24 1.34 3.10 18.92
C VAL A 24 2.17 3.58 17.74
N THR A 25 2.45 2.66 16.82
CA THR A 25 3.10 2.99 15.55
C THR A 25 2.14 2.63 14.43
N GLU A 26 1.89 3.59 13.55
CA GLU A 26 1.00 3.39 12.41
C GLU A 26 1.77 3.57 11.11
N THR A 27 1.37 2.81 10.10
CA THR A 27 2.02 2.77 8.80
C THR A 27 1.07 3.34 7.74
N TYR A 28 1.62 4.19 6.88
CA TYR A 28 0.89 4.82 5.78
C TYR A 28 1.70 4.69 4.50
N LEU A 29 1.02 4.76 3.36
CA LEU A 29 1.66 4.76 2.06
C LEU A 29 1.45 6.11 1.39
N VAL A 30 2.53 6.71 0.91
CA VAL A 30 2.50 8.04 0.29
C VAL A 30 3.18 7.99 -1.07
N ASP A 31 2.52 8.56 -2.06
CA ASP A 31 3.06 8.71 -3.41
C ASP A 31 3.80 10.05 -3.50
N ALA A 32 5.08 10.01 -3.82
CA ALA A 32 5.92 11.19 -3.89
C ALA A 32 7.08 10.99 -4.87
N LEU A 33 7.73 12.07 -5.25
CA LEU A 33 8.86 12.04 -6.18
C LEU A 33 10.20 11.84 -5.47
N SER A 34 10.26 12.13 -4.16
CA SER A 34 11.50 12.06 -3.38
C SER A 34 11.19 11.82 -1.92
N PHE A 35 12.21 11.46 -1.12
CA PHE A 35 12.08 11.33 0.33
C PHE A 35 11.60 12.62 0.98
N THR A 36 12.16 13.76 0.57
CA THR A 36 11.82 15.06 1.13
C THR A 36 10.34 15.38 0.88
N GLU A 37 9.88 15.12 -0.34
CA GLU A 37 8.47 15.33 -0.67
C GLU A 37 7.55 14.36 0.09
N ALA A 38 7.99 13.10 0.23
CA ALA A 38 7.21 12.10 0.96
C ALA A 38 7.02 12.53 2.42
N GLU A 39 8.08 12.99 3.08
CA GLU A 39 7.99 13.48 4.46
C GLU A 39 7.06 14.67 4.57
N LYS A 40 7.21 15.66 3.69
CA LYS A 40 6.38 16.85 3.68
C LYS A 40 4.91 16.50 3.49
N ARG A 41 4.59 15.69 2.51
CA ARG A 41 3.22 15.29 2.21
C ARG A 41 2.63 14.45 3.33
N PHE A 42 3.42 13.53 3.89
CA PHE A 42 2.96 12.71 5.00
C PHE A 42 2.60 13.57 6.21
N LEU A 43 3.46 14.52 6.57
CA LEU A 43 3.19 15.44 7.68
C LEU A 43 1.92 16.27 7.44
N GLU A 44 1.70 16.75 6.23
CA GLU A 44 0.49 17.50 5.88
C GLU A 44 -0.77 16.65 6.05
N GLU A 45 -0.70 15.37 5.67
CA GLU A 45 -1.86 14.48 5.73
C GLU A 45 -2.19 14.04 7.17
N ILE A 46 -1.19 13.76 8.00
CA ILE A 46 -1.45 13.19 9.33
C ILE A 46 -1.66 14.22 10.44
N ARG A 47 -1.12 15.45 10.31
CA ARG A 47 -1.26 16.47 11.35
C ARG A 47 -2.70 16.72 11.80
N PRO A 48 -3.69 16.79 10.91
CA PRO A 48 -5.08 17.00 11.33
C PRO A 48 -5.62 15.90 12.25
N PHE A 49 -5.02 14.71 12.22
CA PHE A 49 -5.46 13.56 13.03
C PHE A 49 -4.68 13.40 14.33
N MET A 50 -3.64 14.21 14.53
CA MET A 50 -2.77 14.12 15.71
C MET A 50 -3.16 15.20 16.72
N SER A 51 -3.49 14.77 17.93
CA SER A 51 -3.89 15.67 19.01
C SER A 51 -2.76 16.03 19.98
N GLY A 52 -1.58 15.47 19.79
CA GLY A 52 -0.43 15.68 20.65
C GLY A 52 0.86 15.52 19.89
N GLU A 53 1.94 15.25 20.61
CA GLU A 53 3.23 15.03 19.98
C GLU A 53 3.25 13.71 19.22
N PHE A 54 3.92 13.73 18.10
CA PHE A 54 4.13 12.54 17.28
C PHE A 54 5.51 12.60 16.64
N GLU A 55 6.01 11.44 16.23
CA GLU A 55 7.32 11.32 15.62
C GLU A 55 7.24 10.46 14.38
N VAL A 56 7.76 10.93 13.26
CA VAL A 56 7.94 10.11 12.06
C VAL A 56 9.17 9.24 12.28
N THR A 57 8.97 7.93 12.42
CA THR A 57 10.03 6.99 12.78
C THR A 57 10.69 6.33 11.58
N GLY A 58 10.09 6.42 10.41
CA GLY A 58 10.68 5.82 9.23
C GLY A 58 9.97 6.23 7.95
N ILE A 59 10.76 6.38 6.90
CA ILE A 59 10.27 6.57 5.53
C ILE A 59 11.15 5.72 4.65
N LYS A 60 10.55 4.77 3.92
CA LYS A 60 11.32 3.93 3.00
C LYS A 60 10.59 3.75 1.68
N PRO A 61 11.33 3.68 0.56
CA PRO A 61 10.70 3.40 -0.72
C PRO A 61 10.22 1.96 -0.77
N VAL A 62 9.05 1.76 -1.37
CA VAL A 62 8.49 0.44 -1.61
C VAL A 62 8.01 0.37 -3.05
N LYS A 63 7.93 -0.83 -3.61
CA LYS A 63 7.48 -1.02 -4.98
C LYS A 63 6.10 -1.65 -5.01
N PHE A 64 5.16 -0.92 -5.58
CA PHE A 64 3.85 -1.46 -5.96
C PHE A 64 3.62 -1.10 -7.42
N SER A 65 3.32 -2.10 -8.23
CA SER A 65 3.00 -1.88 -9.64
C SER A 65 1.67 -1.18 -9.80
N ASP A 66 0.71 -1.56 -8.95
CA ASP A 66 -0.63 -1.02 -8.97
C ASP A 66 -1.20 -0.91 -7.56
N VAL A 67 -2.05 0.09 -7.36
CA VAL A 67 -2.81 0.25 -6.12
C VAL A 67 -4.28 0.35 -6.51
N TYR A 68 -5.08 -0.59 -6.02
CA TYR A 68 -6.50 -0.67 -6.34
C TYR A 68 -7.32 -0.22 -5.15
N TYR A 69 -8.07 0.85 -5.34
CA TYR A 69 -8.88 1.48 -4.30
C TYR A 69 -10.30 0.93 -4.33
N CYS A 70 -10.95 0.92 -3.17
CA CYS A 70 -12.35 0.59 -3.02
C CYS A 70 -13.01 1.64 -2.14
N ASP A 71 -14.06 2.27 -2.61
CA ASP A 71 -14.73 3.36 -1.91
C ASP A 71 -15.85 2.90 -0.97
N LEU A 72 -16.01 1.60 -0.79
CA LEU A 72 -16.97 1.07 0.19
C LEU A 72 -16.41 1.24 1.62
N ASP A 73 -17.25 1.66 2.54
CA ASP A 73 -16.85 1.85 3.95
C ASP A 73 -16.32 0.57 4.58
N SER A 74 -16.83 -0.59 4.14
CA SER A 74 -16.39 -1.89 4.64
C SER A 74 -14.97 -2.26 4.17
N ALA A 75 -14.44 -1.58 3.15
CA ALA A 75 -13.09 -1.83 2.65
C ALA A 75 -12.08 -1.02 3.46
N ASP A 76 -11.85 -1.43 4.69
CA ASP A 76 -11.05 -0.71 5.67
C ASP A 76 -9.63 -1.26 5.85
N LYS A 77 -9.25 -2.22 5.02
CA LYS A 77 -7.93 -2.89 5.10
C LYS A 77 -7.22 -2.82 3.76
N TRP A 78 -5.91 -3.00 3.81
CA TRP A 78 -5.06 -3.04 2.63
C TRP A 78 -4.31 -4.36 2.57
N PHE A 79 -4.38 -5.01 1.42
CA PHE A 79 -3.78 -6.32 1.18
C PHE A 79 -2.67 -6.22 0.14
N LYS A 80 -1.51 -6.78 0.47
CA LYS A 80 -0.39 -6.87 -0.45
C LYS A 80 -0.51 -8.17 -1.24
N CYS A 81 -0.61 -8.04 -2.54
CA CYS A 81 -0.79 -9.18 -3.45
C CYS A 81 0.49 -9.39 -4.23
N LYS A 82 1.07 -10.58 -4.10
CA LYS A 82 2.23 -10.98 -4.88
C LYS A 82 1.75 -11.72 -6.12
N LEU A 83 2.09 -11.18 -7.28
CA LEU A 83 1.77 -11.79 -8.57
C LEU A 83 3.04 -12.35 -9.17
N ALA A 84 2.97 -13.57 -9.68
CA ALA A 84 4.06 -14.18 -10.42
C ALA A 84 3.69 -14.24 -11.89
N TYR A 85 4.40 -13.48 -12.71
CA TYR A 85 4.22 -13.52 -14.17
C TYR A 85 5.09 -14.60 -14.76
N ILE A 86 4.50 -15.38 -15.65
CA ILE A 86 5.16 -16.51 -16.29
C ILE A 86 5.49 -16.10 -17.72
N THR A 87 6.78 -16.16 -18.05
CA THR A 87 7.27 -15.91 -19.40
C THR A 87 8.11 -17.11 -19.86
N ILE A 88 8.16 -17.32 -21.17
CA ILE A 88 8.94 -18.39 -21.76
C ILE A 88 10.14 -17.77 -22.46
N ASP A 89 11.34 -18.27 -22.12
CA ASP A 89 12.57 -17.87 -22.82
C ASP A 89 12.55 -18.51 -24.20
N GLU A 90 12.57 -17.68 -25.25
CA GLU A 90 12.51 -18.15 -26.64
C GLU A 90 13.71 -19.00 -27.05
N LYS A 91 14.87 -18.80 -26.41
CA LYS A 91 16.09 -19.54 -26.74
C LYS A 91 16.17 -20.92 -26.09
N SER A 92 15.78 -21.01 -24.81
CA SER A 92 15.91 -22.25 -24.04
C SER A 92 14.60 -23.00 -23.86
N GLY A 93 13.46 -22.34 -24.11
CA GLY A 93 12.14 -22.88 -23.81
C GLY A 93 11.83 -22.95 -22.32
N ALA A 94 12.71 -22.42 -21.48
CA ALA A 94 12.53 -22.45 -20.03
C ALA A 94 11.53 -21.41 -19.57
N GLU A 95 10.72 -21.76 -18.58
CA GLU A 95 9.82 -20.82 -17.94
C GLU A 95 10.59 -19.88 -17.00
N LYS A 96 10.29 -18.61 -17.06
CA LYS A 96 10.78 -17.61 -16.10
C LYS A 96 9.62 -17.02 -15.35
N LYS A 97 9.77 -16.87 -14.03
CA LYS A 97 8.77 -16.20 -13.20
C LYS A 97 9.34 -14.88 -12.71
N SER A 98 8.60 -13.81 -12.92
CA SER A 98 8.93 -12.49 -12.35
C SER A 98 7.84 -12.08 -11.37
N SER A 99 8.26 -11.52 -10.25
CA SER A 99 7.32 -11.11 -9.20
C SER A 99 6.94 -9.63 -9.35
N SER A 100 5.68 -9.34 -9.10
CA SER A 100 5.14 -8.00 -9.06
C SER A 100 4.22 -7.90 -7.86
N TYR A 101 4.12 -6.72 -7.26
CA TYR A 101 3.31 -6.50 -6.08
C TYR A 101 2.24 -5.46 -6.36
N SER A 102 1.01 -5.77 -5.98
CA SER A 102 -0.12 -4.84 -6.04
C SER A 102 -0.70 -4.67 -4.65
N LEU A 103 -1.30 -3.52 -4.40
CA LEU A 103 -1.99 -3.25 -3.14
C LEU A 103 -3.47 -3.13 -3.43
N VAL A 104 -4.30 -3.83 -2.66
CA VAL A 104 -5.74 -3.87 -2.86
C VAL A 104 -6.46 -3.47 -1.57
N GLN A 105 -7.37 -2.52 -1.68
CA GLN A 105 -8.23 -2.12 -0.56
C GLN A 105 -9.45 -3.03 -0.51
N ALA A 106 -9.70 -3.64 0.64
CA ALA A 106 -10.81 -4.57 0.82
C ALA A 106 -11.16 -4.72 2.31
N GLY A 107 -12.27 -5.34 2.60
CA GLY A 107 -12.69 -5.60 3.97
C GLY A 107 -12.16 -6.90 4.53
N ASP A 108 -11.88 -7.88 3.69
CA ASP A 108 -11.32 -9.17 4.11
C ASP A 108 -10.51 -9.80 2.96
N LEU A 109 -9.88 -10.91 3.26
CA LEU A 109 -9.00 -11.61 2.32
C LEU A 109 -9.74 -12.06 1.05
N ARG A 110 -10.94 -12.57 1.19
CA ARG A 110 -11.72 -13.05 0.04
C ARG A 110 -12.09 -11.92 -0.90
N GLU A 111 -12.50 -10.78 -0.33
CA GLU A 111 -12.80 -9.58 -1.11
C GLU A 111 -11.55 -9.06 -1.81
N ALA A 112 -10.40 -9.11 -1.14
CA ALA A 112 -9.14 -8.69 -1.74
C ALA A 112 -8.83 -9.50 -3.00
N ILE A 113 -8.98 -10.81 -2.95
CA ILE A 113 -8.77 -11.69 -4.10
C ILE A 113 -9.78 -11.39 -5.22
N LYS A 114 -11.03 -11.21 -4.85
CA LYS A 114 -12.09 -10.89 -5.81
C LYS A 114 -11.80 -9.57 -6.53
N TYR A 115 -11.46 -8.54 -5.78
CA TYR A 115 -11.17 -7.22 -6.36
C TYR A 115 -9.90 -7.24 -7.21
N LEU A 116 -8.90 -8.02 -6.79
CA LEU A 116 -7.69 -8.21 -7.58
C LEU A 116 -8.03 -8.83 -8.93
N ASP A 117 -8.80 -9.91 -8.94
CA ASP A 117 -9.20 -10.59 -10.17
C ASP A 117 -10.00 -9.65 -11.08
N GLU A 118 -10.90 -8.87 -10.52
CA GLU A 118 -11.70 -7.90 -11.29
C GLU A 118 -10.82 -6.84 -11.94
N ASN A 119 -9.84 -6.33 -11.21
CA ASN A 119 -8.93 -5.31 -11.73
C ASN A 119 -7.93 -5.88 -12.73
N MET A 120 -7.63 -7.16 -12.64
CA MET A 120 -6.70 -7.84 -13.55
C MET A 120 -7.35 -8.35 -14.83
N LYS A 121 -8.66 -8.23 -14.97
CA LYS A 121 -9.36 -8.64 -16.20
C LYS A 121 -8.82 -7.86 -17.39
N GLY A 122 -8.56 -8.57 -18.47
CA GLY A 122 -8.00 -7.96 -19.67
C GLY A 122 -6.49 -7.83 -19.67
N THR A 123 -5.84 -8.23 -18.60
CA THR A 123 -4.37 -8.23 -18.54
C THR A 123 -3.84 -9.28 -19.51
N LEU A 124 -2.90 -8.83 -20.35
CA LEU A 124 -2.21 -9.72 -21.28
C LEU A 124 -1.08 -10.44 -20.55
N GLY A 125 -1.01 -11.74 -20.75
CA GLY A 125 0.03 -12.57 -20.16
C GLY A 125 -0.50 -13.47 -19.04
N ASP A 126 0.26 -14.51 -18.76
CA ASP A 126 -0.06 -15.48 -17.73
C ASP A 126 0.48 -15.03 -16.38
N TYR A 127 -0.35 -15.06 -15.36
CA TYR A 127 0.08 -14.75 -14.01
C TYR A 127 -0.58 -15.71 -13.01
N GLU A 128 0.08 -15.86 -11.87
CA GLU A 128 -0.45 -16.58 -10.73
C GLU A 128 -0.51 -15.62 -9.54
N ILE A 129 -1.54 -15.78 -8.70
CA ILE A 129 -1.57 -15.09 -7.42
C ILE A 129 -0.76 -15.95 -6.45
N ALA A 130 0.45 -15.51 -6.14
CA ALA A 130 1.37 -16.27 -5.29
C ALA A 130 1.09 -16.09 -3.81
N ALA A 131 0.63 -14.89 -3.40
CA ALA A 131 0.31 -14.61 -2.01
C ALA A 131 -0.59 -13.39 -1.91
N VAL A 132 -1.45 -13.38 -0.91
CA VAL A 132 -2.25 -12.22 -0.53
C VAL A 132 -2.13 -12.07 0.99
N THR A 133 -1.61 -10.94 1.46
CA THR A 133 -1.29 -10.74 2.86
C THR A 133 -1.91 -9.42 3.34
N GLU A 134 -2.62 -9.47 4.47
CA GLU A 134 -3.10 -8.25 5.10
C GLU A 134 -1.91 -7.44 5.61
N THR A 135 -1.92 -6.15 5.33
CA THR A 135 -0.87 -5.24 5.76
C THR A 135 -1.31 -4.44 6.98
N LEU A 136 -0.37 -3.74 7.59
CA LEU A 136 -0.65 -2.79 8.68
C LEU A 136 -0.88 -1.37 8.15
N ILE A 137 -0.96 -1.20 6.84
CA ILE A 137 -1.18 0.12 6.24
C ILE A 137 -2.56 0.65 6.64
N MET A 138 -2.56 1.82 7.27
CA MET A 138 -3.79 2.46 7.74
C MET A 138 -4.49 3.22 6.62
N ASP A 139 -3.72 3.88 5.76
CA ASP A 139 -4.27 4.61 4.63
C ASP A 139 -3.20 4.84 3.56
N VAL A 140 -3.68 5.21 2.39
CA VAL A 140 -2.84 5.45 1.21
C VAL A 140 -3.14 6.86 0.70
N TYR A 141 -2.09 7.67 0.56
CA TYR A 141 -2.20 9.04 0.07
C TYR A 141 -1.59 9.15 -1.33
N PRO A 142 -2.42 9.06 -2.38
CA PRO A 142 -1.91 9.18 -3.75
C PRO A 142 -1.52 10.61 -4.06
N TYR A 143 -0.64 10.77 -5.04
CA TYR A 143 -0.24 12.08 -5.52
C TYR A 143 -1.44 12.81 -6.11
N LYS A 144 -1.64 14.05 -5.67
CA LYS A 144 -2.66 14.93 -6.24
C LYS A 144 -1.95 16.09 -6.89
N ALA A 145 -2.10 16.21 -8.20
CA ALA A 145 -1.59 17.38 -8.89
C ALA A 145 -2.33 18.62 -8.39
N GLU A 146 -1.58 19.66 -8.07
CA GLU A 146 -2.19 20.97 -7.78
C GLU A 146 -2.72 21.54 -9.10
N ILE A 147 -3.98 21.93 -9.10
CA ILE A 147 -4.61 22.57 -10.24
C ILE A 147 -4.62 24.07 -10.02
#